data_b9dee0e4b8906c4b22f4ca477ecc7593
#
_entry.id   b9dee0e4b8906c4b22f4ca477ecc7593
#
_cell.length_a   1.000
_cell.length_b   1.000
_cell.length_c   1.000
_cell.angle_alpha   90.00
_cell.angle_beta   90.00
_cell.angle_gamma   90.00
#
_symmetry.space_group_name_H-M   'P 1'
#
loop_
_entity.id
_entity.type
_entity.pdbx_description
1 polymer ?
#
loop_
_entity_poly.entity_id
_entity_poly.type
_entity_poly.pdbx_seq_one_letter_code
_entity_poly.pdbx_strand_id
1 'polypeptide(L)' 'IKSSGYSKVMLWVFDNNLRAIKFYEAHGFAASGRKQPALGAVEEMYIKEI' A
#
# COMPACT_ATOMS: atom_id res chain seq x y z
N ILE A 1 -14.41 5.05 -12.82
CA ILE A 1 -14.01 5.84 -13.95
C ILE A 1 -12.53 5.81 -14.17
N LYS A 2 -12.15 5.46 -15.36
CA LYS A 2 -10.73 5.29 -15.62
C LYS A 2 -10.24 6.19 -16.72
N SER A 3 -10.99 7.18 -17.04
CA SER A 3 -10.68 8.05 -18.15
C SER A 3 -9.56 9.03 -17.85
N SER A 4 -9.23 9.20 -16.60
CA SER A 4 -8.24 10.21 -16.23
C SER A 4 -6.81 9.77 -16.47
N GLY A 5 -6.59 8.51 -16.78
CA GLY A 5 -5.25 8.00 -16.93
C GLY A 5 -4.64 7.51 -15.63
N TYR A 6 -5.31 7.68 -14.52
CA TYR A 6 -4.85 7.15 -13.23
C TYR A 6 -5.69 5.96 -12.87
N SER A 7 -5.03 4.83 -12.69
CA SER A 7 -5.71 3.60 -12.35
C SER A 7 -5.11 2.94 -11.13
N LYS A 8 -4.32 3.67 -10.37
CA LYS A 8 -3.66 3.10 -9.21
C LYS A 8 -3.77 4.02 -8.02
N VAL A 9 -3.95 3.43 -6.85
CA VAL A 9 -3.88 4.11 -5.58
C VAL A 9 -2.70 3.54 -4.81
N MET A 10 -1.85 4.41 -4.27
CA MET A 10 -0.66 3.99 -3.55
C MET A 10 -0.72 4.53 -2.14
N LEU A 11 -0.26 3.73 -1.19
CA LEU A 11 -0.17 4.17 0.19
C LEU A 11 0.99 3.47 0.90
N TRP A 12 1.42 4.05 2.01
CA TRP A 12 2.49 3.50 2.82
C TRP A 12 1.92 2.90 4.09
N VAL A 13 2.38 1.71 4.43
CA VAL A 13 1.92 1.00 5.62
C VAL A 13 3.15 0.50 6.35
N PHE A 14 3.19 0.65 7.68
CA PHE A 14 4.28 0.08 8.46
C PHE A 14 4.26 -1.43 8.31
N ASP A 15 5.44 -2.02 8.13
CA ASP A 15 5.53 -3.45 7.83
C ASP A 15 5.18 -4.32 9.03
N ASN A 16 5.17 -3.75 10.23
CA ASN A 16 4.77 -4.49 11.42
C ASN A 16 3.31 -4.26 11.80
N ASN A 17 2.58 -3.47 11.03
CA ASN A 17 1.18 -3.20 11.31
C ASN A 17 0.32 -4.23 10.59
N LEU A 18 0.27 -5.44 11.14
CA LEU A 18 -0.40 -6.54 10.49
C LEU A 18 -1.89 -6.31 10.29
N ARG A 19 -2.50 -5.57 11.22
CA ARG A 19 -3.92 -5.29 11.11
C ARG A 19 -4.21 -4.43 9.88
N ALA A 20 -3.41 -3.38 9.67
CA ALA A 20 -3.59 -2.53 8.52
C ALA A 20 -3.28 -3.29 7.23
N ILE A 21 -2.24 -4.10 7.24
CA ILE A 21 -1.87 -4.89 6.08
C ILE A 21 -3.02 -5.80 5.66
N LYS A 22 -3.61 -6.50 6.61
CA LYS A 22 -4.74 -7.38 6.30
C LYS A 22 -5.93 -6.59 5.78
N PHE A 23 -6.17 -5.43 6.35
CA PHE A 23 -7.26 -4.58 5.90
C PHE A 23 -7.08 -4.18 4.44
N TYR A 24 -5.88 -3.72 4.10
CA TYR A 24 -5.64 -3.28 2.73
C TYR A 24 -5.62 -4.43 1.74
N GLU A 25 -5.08 -5.58 2.15
CA GLU A 25 -5.12 -6.75 1.27
C GLU A 25 -6.54 -7.19 0.99
N ALA A 26 -7.40 -7.11 2.00
CA ALA A 26 -8.81 -7.44 1.80
C ALA A 26 -9.50 -6.50 0.84
N HIS A 27 -8.96 -5.29 0.67
CA HIS A 27 -9.51 -4.31 -0.26
C HIS A 27 -8.80 -4.30 -1.60
N GLY A 28 -7.99 -5.29 -1.88
CA GLY A 28 -7.36 -5.41 -3.18
C GLY A 28 -5.99 -4.77 -3.31
N PHE A 29 -5.43 -4.27 -2.23
CA PHE A 29 -4.08 -3.73 -2.27
C PHE A 29 -3.06 -4.87 -2.23
N ALA A 30 -1.94 -4.65 -2.90
CA ALA A 30 -0.85 -5.61 -2.92
C ALA A 30 0.46 -4.91 -2.63
N ALA A 31 1.38 -5.61 -2.00
CA ALA A 31 2.70 -5.08 -1.72
C ALA A 31 3.45 -4.87 -3.01
N SER A 32 4.06 -3.69 -3.17
CA SER A 32 4.81 -3.39 -4.38
C SER A 32 6.27 -3.79 -4.28
N GLY A 33 6.74 -4.09 -3.08
CA GLY A 33 8.15 -4.36 -2.86
C GLY A 33 8.97 -3.13 -2.52
N ARG A 34 8.39 -1.96 -2.55
CA ARG A 34 9.11 -0.74 -2.17
C ARG A 34 9.00 -0.52 -0.68
N LYS A 35 10.12 -0.18 -0.07
CA LYS A 35 10.18 0.05 1.37
C LYS A 35 11.00 1.28 1.65
N GLN A 36 10.70 1.94 2.77
CA GLN A 36 11.48 3.08 3.21
C GLN A 36 11.45 3.16 4.72
N PRO A 37 12.51 3.70 5.33
CA PRO A 37 12.51 3.88 6.78
C PRO A 37 11.61 5.05 7.17
N ALA A 38 10.92 4.91 8.30
CA ALA A 38 10.09 5.97 8.83
C ALA A 38 10.00 5.85 10.33
N LEU A 39 10.47 6.85 11.05
CA LEU A 39 10.31 6.94 12.50
C LEU A 39 10.76 5.67 13.22
N GLY A 40 11.89 5.12 12.82
CA GLY A 40 12.44 3.93 13.47
C GLY A 40 11.80 2.62 13.05
N ALA A 41 10.94 2.66 12.06
CA ALA A 41 10.31 1.47 11.51
C ALA A 41 10.47 1.49 10.00
N VAL A 42 9.91 0.51 9.32
CA VAL A 42 9.95 0.43 7.87
C VAL A 42 8.53 0.46 7.34
N GLU A 43 8.29 1.30 6.36
CA GLU A 43 7.03 1.33 5.65
C GLU A 43 7.17 0.61 4.33
N GLU A 44 6.11 -0.03 3.91
CA GLU A 44 6.05 -0.68 2.61
C GLU A 44 4.93 -0.05 1.79
N MET A 45 5.19 0.16 0.51
CA MET A 45 4.19 0.73 -0.38
C MET A 45 3.25 -0.35 -0.86
N TYR A 46 1.96 -0.08 -0.71
CA TYR A 46 0.91 -0.94 -1.22
C TYR A 46 0.18 -0.23 -2.35
N ILE A 47 -0.19 -0.99 -3.35
CA ILE A 47 -0.79 -0.46 -4.57
C ILE A 47 -2.08 -1.22 -4.84
N LYS A 48 -3.08 -0.48 -5.27
CA LYS A 48 -4.32 -1.08 -5.74
C LYS A 48 -4.65 -0.51 -7.11
N GLU A 49 -4.96 -1.38 -8.03
CA GLU A 49 -5.46 -0.95 -9.34
C GLU A 49 -6.97 -0.77 -9.27
N ILE A 50 -7.42 0.30 -9.85
CA ILE A 50 -8.83 0.66 -9.83
C ILE A 50 -9.52 0.18 -11.09
#